data_8f0ef5830582b145b634651346816334
#
_entry.id   8f0ef5830582b145b634651346816334
#
_cell.length_a   1.000
_cell.length_b   1.000
_cell.length_c   1.000
_cell.angle_alpha   90.00
_cell.angle_beta   90.00
_cell.angle_gamma   90.00
#
_symmetry.space_group_name_H-M   'P 1'
#
loop_
_entity.id
_entity.type
_entity.pdbx_description
1 polymer ?
#
loop_
_entity_poly.entity_id
_entity_poly.type
_entity_poly.pdbx_seq_one_letter_code
_entity_poly.pdbx_strand_id
1 'polypeptide(L)'
;MLQHGPLLERLLAGDFICRITDEDAYRHLSLEQTQQDINHYLRPLNRRLVSNDDQSVYFLGYYELSKEAREQLSQQFAQTVQSLLPLLEWLQLVQETLGRDSALTAGDTIKLQEFVLRTEDNQSLRQRLNTLASDRFFNSQSEQLD
;
A
#
# COMPACT_ATOMS: atom_id res chain seq x y z
N MET A 1 5.88 -28.02 -2.70
CA MET A 1 6.76 -27.13 -1.97
C MET A 1 7.26 -25.99 -2.83
N LEU A 2 7.87 -26.28 -3.96
CA LEU A 2 8.36 -25.26 -4.90
C LEU A 2 7.26 -24.41 -5.54
N GLN A 3 6.01 -24.87 -5.51
CA GLN A 3 4.88 -24.15 -6.10
C GLN A 3 4.60 -22.80 -5.44
N HIS A 4 4.91 -22.67 -4.14
CA HIS A 4 4.62 -21.47 -3.37
C HIS A 4 5.86 -20.62 -3.08
N GLY A 5 7.03 -21.05 -3.54
CA GLY A 5 8.31 -20.40 -3.25
C GLY A 5 8.35 -18.92 -3.58
N PRO A 6 8.09 -18.52 -4.85
CA PRO A 6 8.10 -17.11 -5.23
C PRO A 6 7.09 -16.25 -4.45
N LEU A 7 5.93 -16.81 -4.14
CA LEU A 7 4.90 -16.13 -3.39
C LEU A 7 5.32 -15.93 -1.93
N LEU A 8 5.92 -16.96 -1.32
CA LEU A 8 6.49 -16.88 0.03
C LEU A 8 7.59 -15.83 0.12
N GLU A 9 8.48 -15.77 -0.86
CA GLU A 9 9.55 -14.77 -0.90
C GLU A 9 9.00 -13.35 -0.91
N ARG A 10 7.97 -13.09 -1.71
CA ARG A 10 7.30 -11.80 -1.78
C ARG A 10 6.67 -11.43 -0.46
N LEU A 11 5.94 -12.35 0.15
CA LEU A 11 5.31 -12.14 1.46
C LEU A 11 6.34 -11.87 2.55
N LEU A 12 7.44 -12.63 2.59
CA LEU A 12 8.52 -12.43 3.54
C LEU A 12 9.27 -11.12 3.34
N ALA A 13 9.30 -10.60 2.11
CA ALA A 13 9.85 -9.28 1.82
C ALA A 13 8.94 -8.13 2.27
N GLY A 14 7.74 -8.43 2.74
CA GLY A 14 6.79 -7.44 3.24
C GLY A 14 5.75 -6.98 2.24
N ASP A 15 5.59 -7.70 1.12
CA ASP A 15 4.58 -7.35 0.12
C ASP A 15 3.16 -7.54 0.63
N PHE A 16 2.29 -6.63 0.23
CA PHE A 16 0.83 -6.76 0.36
C PHE A 16 0.30 -7.21 -0.99
N ILE A 17 -0.41 -8.33 -1.02
CA ILE A 17 -0.94 -8.92 -2.25
C ILE A 17 -2.45 -8.71 -2.28
N CYS A 18 -2.92 -7.94 -3.26
CA CYS A 18 -4.33 -7.70 -3.47
C CYS A 18 -4.71 -7.98 -4.94
N ARG A 19 -6.00 -8.10 -5.18
CA ARG A 19 -6.53 -8.39 -6.53
C ARG A 19 -6.14 -7.33 -7.56
N ILE A 20 -5.98 -6.07 -7.13
CA ILE A 20 -5.67 -4.95 -8.02
C ILE A 20 -4.20 -4.96 -8.45
N THR A 21 -3.28 -5.28 -7.52
CA THR A 21 -1.84 -5.28 -7.80
C THR A 21 -1.37 -6.55 -8.48
N ASP A 22 -1.93 -7.71 -8.13
CA ASP A 22 -1.59 -9.01 -8.71
C ASP A 22 -2.74 -9.98 -8.52
N GLU A 23 -3.60 -10.07 -9.53
CA GLU A 23 -4.79 -10.91 -9.47
C GLU A 23 -4.47 -12.40 -9.39
N ASP A 24 -3.43 -12.86 -10.09
CA ASP A 24 -3.06 -14.28 -10.11
C ASP A 24 -2.54 -14.72 -8.74
N ALA A 25 -1.65 -13.95 -8.13
CA ALA A 25 -1.17 -14.22 -6.77
C ALA A 25 -2.31 -14.16 -5.75
N TYR A 26 -3.19 -13.18 -5.88
CA TYR A 26 -4.37 -13.04 -5.01
C TYR A 26 -5.28 -14.27 -5.09
N ARG A 27 -5.61 -14.74 -6.30
CA ARG A 27 -6.42 -15.94 -6.49
C ARG A 27 -5.77 -17.17 -5.88
N HIS A 28 -4.46 -17.30 -6.06
CA HIS A 28 -3.71 -18.41 -5.50
C HIS A 28 -3.76 -18.42 -3.97
N LEU A 29 -3.60 -17.26 -3.35
CA LEU A 29 -3.72 -17.09 -1.90
C LEU A 29 -5.14 -17.26 -1.36
N SER A 30 -6.15 -17.13 -2.21
CA SER A 30 -7.55 -17.32 -1.81
C SER A 30 -7.93 -18.81 -1.67
N LEU A 31 -7.10 -19.71 -2.16
CA LEU A 31 -7.32 -21.16 -2.03
C LEU A 31 -6.96 -21.61 -0.61
N GLU A 32 -7.88 -22.30 0.04
CA GLU A 32 -7.69 -22.78 1.41
C GLU A 32 -6.47 -23.69 1.54
N GLN A 33 -6.24 -24.57 0.59
CA GLN A 33 -5.07 -25.44 0.60
C GLN A 33 -3.76 -24.65 0.54
N THR A 34 -3.70 -23.62 -0.30
CA THR A 34 -2.53 -22.73 -0.39
C THR A 34 -2.28 -22.01 0.93
N GLN A 35 -3.34 -21.52 1.57
CA GLN A 35 -3.24 -20.85 2.87
C GLN A 35 -2.68 -21.79 3.95
N GLN A 36 -3.16 -23.03 3.99
CA GLN A 36 -2.70 -24.04 4.93
C GLN A 36 -1.22 -24.38 4.70
N ASP A 37 -0.83 -24.59 3.44
CA ASP A 37 0.55 -24.90 3.08
C ASP A 37 1.51 -23.76 3.46
N ILE A 38 1.14 -22.54 3.12
CA ILE A 38 1.94 -21.34 3.44
C ILE A 38 2.06 -21.17 4.96
N ASN A 39 0.99 -21.29 5.71
CA ASN A 39 1.02 -21.19 7.17
C ASN A 39 1.87 -22.29 7.80
N HIS A 40 1.86 -23.48 7.24
CA HIS A 40 2.72 -24.58 7.70
C HIS A 40 4.21 -24.21 7.58
N TYR A 41 4.62 -23.60 6.48
CA TYR A 41 6.01 -23.14 6.28
C TYR A 41 6.38 -21.94 7.16
N LEU A 42 5.43 -21.05 7.42
CA LEU A 42 5.69 -19.83 8.17
C LEU A 42 5.70 -20.03 9.68
N ARG A 43 5.07 -21.09 10.17
CA ARG A 43 4.94 -21.33 11.61
C ARG A 43 6.27 -21.39 12.36
N PRO A 44 7.31 -22.11 11.86
CA PRO A 44 8.62 -22.10 12.50
C PRO A 44 9.28 -20.72 12.56
N LEU A 45 8.86 -19.79 11.69
CA LEU A 45 9.35 -18.42 11.64
C LEU A 45 8.53 -17.46 12.51
N ASN A 46 7.56 -17.98 13.26
CA ASN A 46 6.60 -17.19 14.05
C ASN A 46 5.78 -16.21 13.17
N ARG A 47 5.56 -16.57 11.91
CA ARG A 47 4.79 -15.76 10.95
C ARG A 47 3.54 -16.51 10.50
N ARG A 48 2.54 -15.78 10.08
CA ARG A 48 1.32 -16.34 9.54
C ARG A 48 0.76 -15.47 8.43
N LEU A 49 0.01 -16.08 7.53
CA LEU A 49 -0.74 -15.35 6.51
C LEU A 49 -1.97 -14.70 7.15
N VAL A 50 -2.16 -13.42 6.91
CA VAL A 50 -3.26 -12.62 7.46
C VAL A 50 -3.96 -11.91 6.30
N SER A 51 -5.26 -11.70 6.43
CA SER A 51 -6.04 -10.87 5.52
C SER A 51 -6.84 -9.83 6.33
N ASN A 52 -7.26 -8.77 5.65
CA ASN A 52 -8.20 -7.81 6.22
C ASN A 52 -9.62 -8.41 6.30
N ASP A 53 -10.56 -7.71 6.92
CA ASP A 53 -11.92 -8.21 7.22
C ASP A 53 -12.68 -8.68 5.97
N ASP A 54 -12.52 -7.99 4.85
CA ASP A 54 -13.16 -8.33 3.58
C ASP A 54 -12.33 -9.28 2.70
N GLN A 55 -11.18 -9.74 3.19
CA GLN A 55 -10.26 -10.64 2.48
C GLN A 55 -9.79 -10.09 1.13
N SER A 56 -9.66 -8.78 1.03
CA SER A 56 -9.20 -8.13 -0.21
C SER A 56 -7.69 -8.02 -0.33
N VAL A 57 -6.97 -8.15 0.78
CA VAL A 57 -5.50 -8.02 0.85
C VAL A 57 -4.92 -9.13 1.72
N TYR A 58 -3.83 -9.75 1.27
CA TYR A 58 -3.06 -10.73 2.04
C TYR A 58 -1.68 -10.19 2.36
N PHE A 59 -1.23 -10.43 3.60
CA PHE A 59 0.10 -10.04 4.08
C PHE A 59 0.52 -10.96 5.23
N LEU A 60 1.75 -10.81 5.72
CA LEU A 60 2.23 -11.61 6.84
C LEU A 60 2.10 -10.88 8.16
N GLY A 61 1.57 -11.58 9.15
CA GLY A 61 1.57 -11.18 10.55
C GLY A 61 2.44 -12.11 11.40
N TYR A 62 2.33 -11.97 12.72
CA TYR A 62 3.02 -12.80 13.69
C TYR A 62 2.02 -13.66 14.48
N TYR A 63 2.43 -14.87 14.89
CA TYR A 63 1.67 -15.65 15.85
C TYR A 63 1.77 -15.07 17.26
N GLU A 64 3.01 -14.79 17.69
CA GLU A 64 3.29 -14.19 18.99
C GLU A 64 4.20 -12.99 18.79
N LEU A 65 3.85 -11.88 19.43
CA LEU A 65 4.65 -10.67 19.38
C LEU A 65 5.63 -10.66 20.55
N SER A 66 6.91 -10.97 20.27
CA SER A 66 7.98 -10.73 21.22
C SER A 66 8.15 -9.23 21.48
N LYS A 67 8.87 -8.88 22.54
CA LYS A 67 9.16 -7.48 22.84
C LYS A 67 9.92 -6.82 21.69
N GLU A 68 10.92 -7.49 21.13
CA GLU A 68 11.75 -7.01 20.01
C GLU A 68 10.91 -6.83 18.74
N ALA A 69 10.04 -7.78 18.41
CA ALA A 69 9.16 -7.68 17.26
C ALA A 69 8.18 -6.52 17.42
N ARG A 70 7.66 -6.31 18.63
CA ARG A 70 6.76 -5.19 18.91
C ARG A 70 7.44 -3.84 18.76
N GLU A 71 8.67 -3.71 19.22
CA GLU A 71 9.47 -2.50 19.04
C GLU A 71 9.75 -2.20 17.56
N GLN A 72 10.13 -3.22 16.79
CA GLN A 72 10.35 -3.08 15.34
C GLN A 72 9.07 -2.65 14.60
N LEU A 73 7.95 -3.26 14.92
CA LEU A 73 6.65 -2.89 14.33
C LEU A 73 6.26 -1.46 14.68
N SER A 74 6.50 -1.04 15.92
CA SER A 74 6.23 0.33 16.36
C SER A 74 7.05 1.34 15.57
N GLN A 75 8.33 1.08 15.34
CA GLN A 75 9.20 1.94 14.52
C GLN A 75 8.76 1.97 13.07
N GLN A 76 8.44 0.82 12.47
CA GLN A 76 7.94 0.75 11.10
C GLN A 76 6.62 1.49 10.95
N PHE A 77 5.73 1.35 11.92
CA PHE A 77 4.45 2.06 11.93
C PHE A 77 4.64 3.58 11.98
N ALA A 78 5.55 4.07 12.84
CA ALA A 78 5.85 5.49 12.93
C ALA A 78 6.38 6.04 11.61
N GLN A 79 7.30 5.33 10.94
CA GLN A 79 7.82 5.69 9.62
C GLN A 79 6.71 5.70 8.56
N THR A 80 5.84 4.70 8.57
CA THR A 80 4.70 4.60 7.64
C THR A 80 3.75 5.77 7.83
N VAL A 81 3.43 6.14 9.06
CA VAL A 81 2.56 7.30 9.35
C VAL A 81 3.15 8.58 8.79
N GLN A 82 4.46 8.81 8.96
CA GLN A 82 5.13 9.99 8.40
C GLN A 82 5.05 10.05 6.88
N SER A 83 5.13 8.90 6.21
CA SER A 83 5.00 8.80 4.75
C SER A 83 3.57 8.95 4.27
N LEU A 84 2.60 8.52 5.09
CA LEU A 84 1.17 8.58 4.74
C LEU A 84 0.58 9.98 4.76
N LEU A 85 1.08 10.88 5.61
CA LEU A 85 0.53 12.24 5.69
C LEU A 85 0.57 12.98 4.35
N PRO A 86 1.71 13.07 3.64
CA PRO A 86 1.73 13.68 2.31
C PRO A 86 0.86 12.95 1.29
N LEU A 87 0.79 11.62 1.37
CA LEU A 87 -0.05 10.83 0.48
C LEU A 87 -1.55 11.12 0.70
N LEU A 88 -1.98 11.24 1.96
CA LEU A 88 -3.37 11.58 2.29
C LEU A 88 -3.72 13.00 1.80
N GLU A 89 -2.82 13.96 1.95
CA GLU A 89 -2.98 15.31 1.41
C GLU A 89 -3.11 15.30 -0.12
N TRP A 90 -2.29 14.49 -0.79
CA TRP A 90 -2.36 14.28 -2.23
C TRP A 90 -3.70 13.69 -2.67
N LEU A 91 -4.15 12.63 -2.00
CA LEU A 91 -5.44 11.99 -2.31
C LEU A 91 -6.62 12.95 -2.10
N GLN A 92 -6.58 13.75 -1.03
CA GLN A 92 -7.59 14.76 -0.76
C GLN A 92 -7.59 15.85 -1.85
N LEU A 93 -6.42 16.30 -2.26
CA LEU A 93 -6.28 17.27 -3.35
C LEU A 93 -6.86 16.76 -4.67
N VAL A 94 -6.56 15.49 -5.01
CA VAL A 94 -7.09 14.86 -6.22
C VAL A 94 -8.61 14.75 -6.14
N GLN A 95 -9.15 14.34 -5.00
CA GLN A 95 -10.59 14.21 -4.78
C GLN A 95 -11.31 15.55 -4.96
N GLU A 96 -10.80 16.62 -4.37
CA GLU A 96 -11.35 17.97 -4.51
C GLU A 96 -11.24 18.49 -5.95
N THR A 97 -10.07 18.27 -6.58
CA THR A 97 -9.82 18.74 -7.95
C THR A 97 -10.78 18.10 -8.96
N LEU A 98 -11.02 16.80 -8.81
CA LEU A 98 -11.92 16.06 -9.71
C LEU A 98 -13.39 16.15 -9.31
N GLY A 99 -13.71 16.85 -8.23
CA GLY A 99 -15.09 17.02 -7.75
C GLY A 99 -15.75 15.74 -7.31
N ARG A 100 -14.98 14.79 -6.79
CA ARG A 100 -15.50 13.50 -6.31
C ARG A 100 -16.06 13.65 -4.91
N ASP A 101 -17.27 13.13 -4.70
CA ASP A 101 -17.93 13.16 -3.39
C ASP A 101 -17.50 12.02 -2.48
N SER A 102 -16.91 10.96 -3.04
CA SER A 102 -16.45 9.79 -2.30
C SER A 102 -14.93 9.69 -2.30
N ALA A 103 -14.35 9.09 -1.25
CA ALA A 103 -12.94 8.84 -1.15
C ALA A 103 -12.45 7.92 -2.29
N LEU A 104 -11.22 8.16 -2.75
CA LEU A 104 -10.56 7.29 -3.71
C LEU A 104 -10.27 5.92 -3.10
N THR A 105 -10.55 4.88 -3.87
CA THR A 105 -10.29 3.49 -3.48
C THR A 105 -9.34 2.83 -4.47
N ALA A 106 -8.77 1.68 -4.07
CA ALA A 106 -7.90 0.90 -4.96
C ALA A 106 -8.65 0.50 -6.24
N GLY A 107 -8.03 0.72 -7.38
CA GLY A 107 -8.60 0.45 -8.70
C GLY A 107 -9.26 1.66 -9.36
N ASP A 108 -9.48 2.75 -8.63
CA ASP A 108 -9.97 3.99 -9.23
C ASP A 108 -8.92 4.61 -10.14
N THR A 109 -9.38 5.20 -11.25
CA THR A 109 -8.50 5.85 -12.22
C THR A 109 -8.54 7.36 -12.09
N ILE A 110 -7.38 7.98 -12.31
CA ILE A 110 -7.21 9.43 -12.33
C ILE A 110 -6.74 9.82 -13.75
N LYS A 111 -7.50 10.66 -14.43
CA LYS A 111 -7.11 11.15 -15.75
C LYS A 111 -6.23 12.39 -15.59
N LEU A 112 -4.99 12.29 -16.04
CA LEU A 112 -4.01 13.36 -15.91
C LEU A 112 -4.47 14.65 -16.58
N GLN A 113 -5.01 14.57 -17.78
CA GLN A 113 -5.46 15.75 -18.53
C GLN A 113 -6.57 16.51 -17.79
N GLU A 114 -7.54 15.79 -17.24
CA GLU A 114 -8.63 16.39 -16.47
C GLU A 114 -8.10 17.04 -15.19
N PHE A 115 -7.18 16.36 -14.50
CA PHE A 115 -6.53 16.87 -13.31
C PHE A 115 -5.77 18.17 -13.58
N VAL A 116 -4.96 18.21 -14.63
CA VAL A 116 -4.16 19.38 -15.04
C VAL A 116 -5.07 20.56 -15.37
N LEU A 117 -6.11 20.34 -16.18
CA LEU A 117 -7.05 21.41 -16.55
C LEU A 117 -7.75 22.01 -15.33
N ARG A 118 -8.21 21.18 -14.40
CA ARG A 118 -8.90 21.64 -13.20
C ARG A 118 -7.99 22.37 -12.22
N THR A 119 -6.72 21.97 -12.12
CA THR A 119 -5.74 22.66 -11.27
C THR A 119 -5.29 23.98 -11.86
N GLU A 120 -5.17 24.10 -13.19
CA GLU A 120 -4.81 25.35 -13.86
C GLU A 120 -5.84 26.45 -13.65
N ASP A 121 -7.12 26.08 -13.60
CA ASP A 121 -8.22 27.03 -13.44
C ASP A 121 -8.46 27.46 -12.00
N ASN A 122 -7.80 26.82 -11.01
CA ASN A 122 -8.01 27.09 -9.59
C ASN A 122 -6.68 27.38 -8.89
N GLN A 123 -6.50 28.66 -8.53
CA GLN A 123 -5.26 29.12 -7.89
C GLN A 123 -5.01 28.48 -6.53
N SER A 124 -6.04 28.22 -5.73
CA SER A 124 -5.92 27.55 -4.43
C SER A 124 -5.41 26.12 -4.58
N LEU A 125 -5.94 25.39 -5.56
CA LEU A 125 -5.48 24.01 -5.86
C LEU A 125 -4.04 24.00 -6.37
N ARG A 126 -3.66 24.98 -7.20
CA ARG A 126 -2.26 25.10 -7.67
C ARG A 126 -1.29 25.36 -6.52
N GLN A 127 -1.64 26.21 -5.58
CA GLN A 127 -0.80 26.47 -4.40
C GLN A 127 -0.64 25.22 -3.53
N ARG A 128 -1.73 24.50 -3.29
CA ARG A 128 -1.69 23.24 -2.53
C ARG A 128 -0.84 22.19 -3.24
N LEU A 129 -0.98 22.08 -4.56
CA LEU A 129 -0.18 21.16 -5.37
C LEU A 129 1.31 21.51 -5.30
N ASN A 130 1.66 22.78 -5.42
CA ASN A 130 3.04 23.24 -5.32
C ASN A 130 3.63 22.98 -3.92
N THR A 131 2.85 23.18 -2.87
CA THR A 131 3.27 22.86 -1.49
C THR A 131 3.55 21.37 -1.32
N LEU A 132 2.67 20.51 -1.85
CA LEU A 132 2.88 19.05 -1.82
C LEU A 132 4.09 18.63 -2.65
N ALA A 133 4.27 19.21 -3.85
CA ALA A 133 5.40 18.90 -4.72
C ALA A 133 6.74 19.27 -4.09
N SER A 134 6.77 20.28 -3.21
CA SER A 134 7.97 20.66 -2.44
C SER A 134 8.18 19.80 -1.19
N ASP A 135 7.23 18.95 -0.81
CA ASP A 135 7.38 18.03 0.30
C ASP A 135 8.51 17.02 0.03
N ARG A 136 9.26 16.73 1.07
CA ARG A 136 10.41 15.82 0.99
C ARG A 136 10.07 14.45 0.40
N PHE A 137 8.87 13.95 0.68
CA PHE A 137 8.41 12.65 0.15
C PHE A 137 8.31 12.65 -1.37
N PHE A 138 7.79 13.72 -1.99
CA PHE A 138 7.64 13.83 -3.44
C PHE A 138 8.93 14.27 -4.14
N ASN A 139 9.72 15.13 -3.52
CA ASN A 139 10.98 15.61 -4.09
C ASN A 139 12.04 14.52 -4.24
N SER A 140 12.11 13.59 -3.32
CA SER A 140 13.08 12.49 -3.39
C SER A 140 12.87 11.58 -4.61
N GLN A 141 11.68 11.58 -5.18
CA GLN A 141 11.36 10.80 -6.38
C GLN A 141 11.70 11.55 -7.67
N SER A 142 11.65 12.87 -7.68
CA SER A 142 12.00 13.66 -8.87
C SER A 142 13.49 13.70 -9.14
N GLU A 143 14.32 13.63 -8.10
CA GLU A 143 15.78 13.58 -8.22
C GLU A 143 16.29 12.24 -8.78
N GLN A 144 15.49 11.18 -8.70
CA GLN A 144 15.84 9.87 -9.25
C GLN A 144 15.49 9.70 -10.72
N LEU A 145 14.75 10.63 -11.32
CA LEU A 145 14.32 10.60 -12.72
C LEU A 145 15.19 11.47 -13.64
N ASP A 146 16.05 12.29 -13.08
CA ASP A 146 17.07 13.08 -13.76
C ASP A 146 18.41 12.32 -13.82
#